data_7a0ebbd59ed4811135ccf9097add1eea
#
_entry.id   7a0ebbd59ed4811135ccf9097add1eea
#
_cell.length_a   1.000
_cell.length_b   1.000
_cell.length_c   1.000
_cell.angle_alpha   90.00
_cell.angle_beta   90.00
_cell.angle_gamma   90.00
#
_symmetry.space_group_name_H-M   'P 1'
#
loop_
_entity.id
_entity.type
_entity.pdbx_description
1 polymer ?
#
loop_
_entity_poly.entity_id
_entity_poly.type
_entity_poly.pdbx_seq_one_letter_code
_entity_poly.pdbx_strand_id
1 'polypeptide(L)'
;MTLPKIKHVRAWFTGGGDYHDQGANHWIDDHIATPMSKYKQYEQSRQSFGINVLGTLIVEVEADNGQTGFAVSTAGEMGCFIVEKHLSRFIEGKCVSDIKLIHDQMLNATLYYSGSGGLVMNTLSCIDLALWDLFGKVVGLPV
;
A
#
# COMPACT_ATOMS: atom_id res chain seq x y z
N MET A 1 -20.63 -21.91 -9.52
CA MET A 1 -20.36 -21.28 -8.22
C MET A 1 -20.22 -19.79 -8.45
N THR A 2 -21.06 -18.98 -7.82
CA THR A 2 -20.98 -17.52 -8.00
C THR A 2 -19.92 -17.00 -7.02
N LEU A 3 -18.89 -16.32 -7.53
CA LEU A 3 -17.87 -15.71 -6.69
C LEU A 3 -18.46 -14.54 -5.90
N PRO A 4 -18.00 -14.31 -4.68
CA PRO A 4 -18.47 -13.22 -3.84
C PRO A 4 -18.08 -11.84 -4.42
N LYS A 5 -18.79 -10.82 -3.94
CA LYS A 5 -18.45 -9.42 -4.24
C LYS A 5 -17.66 -8.80 -3.10
N ILE A 6 -16.85 -7.84 -3.44
CA ILE A 6 -16.14 -7.02 -2.45
C ILE A 6 -17.15 -6.11 -1.77
N LYS A 7 -17.23 -6.21 -0.45
CA LYS A 7 -18.15 -5.46 0.40
C LYS A 7 -17.53 -4.16 0.89
N HIS A 8 -16.30 -4.24 1.41
CA HIS A 8 -15.60 -3.08 1.97
C HIS A 8 -14.11 -3.14 1.69
N VAL A 9 -13.54 -1.96 1.54
CA VAL A 9 -12.09 -1.72 1.56
C VAL A 9 -11.79 -0.77 2.70
N ARG A 10 -10.88 -1.16 3.58
CA ARG A 10 -10.46 -0.37 4.74
C ARG A 10 -8.95 -0.21 4.72
N ALA A 11 -8.49 0.90 5.26
CA ALA A 11 -7.07 1.17 5.37
C ALA A 11 -6.73 1.69 6.76
N TRP A 12 -5.61 1.22 7.28
CA TRP A 12 -5.02 1.69 8.53
C TRP A 12 -3.55 2.00 8.31
N PHE A 13 -2.99 2.77 9.19
CA PHE A 13 -1.55 2.95 9.23
C PHE A 13 -1.00 2.68 10.61
N THR A 14 0.26 2.29 10.66
CA THR A 14 1.01 2.12 11.90
C THR A 14 2.46 2.53 11.70
N GLY A 15 3.12 2.87 12.79
CA GLY A 15 4.45 3.44 12.70
C GLY A 15 4.39 4.82 12.07
N GLY A 16 5.46 5.14 11.37
CA GLY A 16 5.67 6.52 10.98
C GLY A 16 6.16 7.30 12.17
N GLY A 17 7.03 8.18 11.93
CA GLY A 17 7.60 9.01 12.95
C GLY A 17 7.64 10.43 12.47
N ASP A 18 7.87 11.32 13.37
CA ASP A 18 8.29 12.61 12.97
C ASP A 18 9.71 12.54 12.36
N TYR A 19 10.12 13.62 11.78
CA TYR A 19 11.45 13.79 11.19
C TYR A 19 12.59 13.45 12.16
N HIS A 20 12.35 13.50 13.44
CA HIS A 20 13.31 13.28 14.52
C HIS A 20 13.24 11.88 15.13
N ASP A 21 12.37 11.01 14.64
CA ASP A 21 12.37 9.63 15.06
C ASP A 21 13.69 8.98 14.65
N GLN A 22 14.62 9.05 15.60
CA GLN A 22 15.97 8.57 15.48
C GLN A 22 16.04 7.09 15.85
N GLY A 23 15.10 6.28 15.42
CA GLY A 23 15.22 4.86 15.64
C GLY A 23 16.68 4.40 15.58
N ALA A 24 17.07 3.48 16.45
CA ALA A 24 18.45 3.04 16.64
C ALA A 24 19.19 2.86 15.32
N ASN A 25 20.47 3.15 15.29
CA ASN A 25 21.38 2.91 14.18
C ASN A 25 21.10 1.53 13.56
N HIS A 26 20.54 1.53 12.39
CA HIS A 26 20.25 0.31 11.69
C HIS A 26 21.52 -0.12 10.94
N TRP A 27 21.89 -1.39 11.00
CA TRP A 27 23.08 -1.92 10.32
C TRP A 27 23.17 -1.54 8.82
N ILE A 28 22.01 -1.32 8.19
CA ILE A 28 21.89 -0.90 6.79
C ILE A 28 22.36 0.54 6.56
N ASP A 29 22.30 1.40 7.56
CA ASP A 29 22.58 2.85 7.39
C ASP A 29 24.03 3.10 6.94
N ASP A 30 24.94 2.24 7.33
CA ASP A 30 26.36 2.31 6.94
C ASP A 30 26.66 1.59 5.62
N HIS A 31 25.71 0.82 5.07
CA HIS A 31 25.95 -0.09 3.95
C HIS A 31 25.13 0.24 2.70
N ILE A 32 24.10 1.07 2.83
CA ILE A 32 23.22 1.42 1.70
C ILE A 32 23.28 2.92 1.44
N ALA A 33 23.81 3.27 0.28
CA ALA A 33 23.72 4.65 -0.20
C ALA A 33 22.29 4.98 -0.65
N THR A 34 21.83 6.16 -0.28
CA THR A 34 20.57 6.75 -0.76
C THR A 34 20.89 7.99 -1.60
N PRO A 35 19.93 8.56 -2.34
CA PRO A 35 20.14 9.81 -3.04
C PRO A 35 20.60 10.97 -2.13
N MET A 36 20.32 10.88 -0.83
CA MET A 36 20.74 11.87 0.16
C MET A 36 22.18 11.68 0.62
N SER A 37 22.77 10.50 0.43
CA SER A 37 24.16 10.21 0.88
C SER A 37 25.22 11.05 0.19
N LYS A 38 24.89 11.75 -0.89
CA LYS A 38 25.76 12.74 -1.53
C LYS A 38 26.00 13.98 -0.66
N TYR A 39 25.14 14.21 0.33
CA TYR A 39 25.28 15.29 1.30
C TYR A 39 25.91 14.74 2.57
N LYS A 40 27.08 15.25 2.95
CA LYS A 40 27.87 14.71 4.05
C LYS A 40 27.12 14.58 5.38
N GLN A 41 26.23 15.54 5.69
CA GLN A 41 25.41 15.50 6.91
C GLN A 41 24.36 14.40 6.93
N TYR A 42 24.06 13.80 5.78
CA TYR A 42 23.04 12.74 5.62
C TYR A 42 23.63 11.42 5.14
N GLU A 43 24.96 11.31 5.12
CA GLU A 43 25.65 10.15 4.55
C GLU A 43 25.20 8.82 5.20
N GLN A 44 24.97 8.84 6.51
CA GLN A 44 24.61 7.67 7.31
C GLN A 44 23.13 7.64 7.73
N SER A 45 22.30 8.55 7.26
CA SER A 45 20.94 8.68 7.75
C SER A 45 19.89 8.20 6.77
N ARG A 46 19.26 7.06 7.04
CA ARG A 46 18.09 6.58 6.29
C ARG A 46 16.88 7.48 6.44
N GLN A 47 16.75 8.15 7.56
CA GLN A 47 15.62 9.03 7.85
C GLN A 47 15.58 10.22 6.91
N SER A 48 16.72 10.70 6.49
CA SER A 48 16.81 11.76 5.48
C SER A 48 16.20 11.36 4.13
N PHE A 49 16.03 10.08 3.87
CA PHE A 49 15.35 9.56 2.68
C PHE A 49 13.81 9.50 2.84
N GLY A 50 13.30 9.60 4.05
CA GLY A 50 11.87 9.74 4.34
C GLY A 50 11.04 8.47 4.30
N ILE A 51 11.62 7.29 4.07
CA ILE A 51 10.86 6.03 4.01
C ILE A 51 10.12 5.77 5.33
N ASN A 52 10.79 5.95 6.45
CA ASN A 52 10.21 5.65 7.77
C ASN A 52 9.19 6.70 8.22
N VAL A 53 9.26 7.92 7.68
CA VAL A 53 8.35 9.01 8.04
C VAL A 53 6.90 8.71 7.66
N LEU A 54 6.70 8.05 6.53
CA LEU A 54 5.35 7.74 6.03
C LEU A 54 4.64 6.68 6.88
N GLY A 55 5.38 5.78 7.50
CA GLY A 55 4.81 4.63 8.21
C GLY A 55 4.30 3.53 7.27
N THR A 56 3.69 2.52 7.87
CA THR A 56 3.17 1.34 7.19
C THR A 56 1.69 1.52 6.88
N LEU A 57 1.31 1.36 5.63
CA LEU A 57 -0.07 1.22 5.19
C LEU A 57 -0.48 -0.24 5.33
N ILE A 58 -1.67 -0.48 5.89
CA ILE A 58 -2.34 -1.78 5.93
C ILE A 58 -3.66 -1.63 5.19
N VAL A 59 -3.89 -2.47 4.20
CA VAL A 59 -5.17 -2.53 3.46
C VAL A 59 -5.84 -3.87 3.72
N GLU A 60 -7.11 -3.84 4.06
CA GLU A 60 -7.99 -5.00 4.16
C GLU A 60 -9.11 -4.88 3.14
N VAL A 61 -9.39 -5.96 2.44
CA VAL A 61 -10.52 -6.09 1.52
C VAL A 61 -11.43 -7.20 2.03
N GLU A 62 -12.68 -6.87 2.35
CA GLU A 62 -13.70 -7.81 2.86
C GLU A 62 -14.69 -8.15 1.75
N ALA A 63 -14.94 -9.45 1.53
CA ALA A 63 -15.99 -9.94 0.65
C ALA A 63 -17.34 -10.08 1.39
N ASP A 64 -18.45 -10.12 0.65
CA ASP A 64 -19.80 -10.27 1.21
C ASP A 64 -20.05 -11.64 1.87
N ASN A 65 -19.20 -12.62 1.63
CA ASN A 65 -19.20 -13.91 2.33
C ASN A 65 -18.37 -13.91 3.63
N GLY A 66 -17.81 -12.76 4.04
CA GLY A 66 -17.03 -12.59 5.25
C GLY A 66 -15.55 -12.96 5.15
N GLN A 67 -15.06 -13.42 4.00
CA GLN A 67 -13.63 -13.64 3.80
C GLN A 67 -12.91 -12.30 3.62
N THR A 68 -11.69 -12.22 4.12
CA THR A 68 -10.86 -11.02 4.04
C THR A 68 -9.49 -11.32 3.45
N GLY A 69 -9.01 -10.39 2.64
CA GLY A 69 -7.63 -10.33 2.19
C GLY A 69 -6.95 -9.08 2.71
N PHE A 70 -5.65 -9.13 2.94
CA PHE A 70 -4.91 -7.96 3.41
C PHE A 70 -3.50 -7.90 2.83
N ALA A 71 -2.96 -6.71 2.84
CA ALA A 71 -1.56 -6.46 2.49
C ALA A 71 -1.00 -5.24 3.23
N VAL A 72 0.31 -5.10 3.18
CA VAL A 72 1.04 -3.98 3.81
C VAL A 72 1.97 -3.31 2.81
N SER A 73 2.19 -2.02 2.98
CA SER A 73 3.09 -1.22 2.15
C SER A 73 3.64 -0.02 2.92
N THR A 74 4.51 0.76 2.30
CA THR A 74 5.20 1.90 2.91
C THR A 74 4.50 3.25 2.65
N ALA A 75 3.21 3.26 2.35
CA ALA A 75 2.47 4.50 2.03
C ALA A 75 1.83 5.20 3.25
N GLY A 76 1.81 4.56 4.40
CA GLY A 76 1.35 5.10 5.68
C GLY A 76 0.01 5.81 5.64
N GLU A 77 -0.13 6.89 6.42
CA GLU A 77 -1.36 7.68 6.53
C GLU A 77 -1.83 8.25 5.19
N MET A 78 -0.89 8.70 4.35
CA MET A 78 -1.23 9.24 3.03
C MET A 78 -1.85 8.18 2.13
N GLY A 79 -1.39 6.93 2.24
CA GLY A 79 -2.00 5.80 1.55
C GLY A 79 -3.43 5.54 2.03
N CYS A 80 -3.70 5.62 3.33
CA CYS A 80 -5.06 5.49 3.87
C CYS A 80 -6.00 6.52 3.26
N PHE A 81 -5.56 7.77 3.18
CA PHE A 81 -6.35 8.84 2.55
C PHE A 81 -6.70 8.50 1.09
N ILE A 82 -5.71 8.06 0.30
CA ILE A 82 -5.92 7.70 -1.11
C ILE A 82 -6.90 6.53 -1.24
N VAL A 83 -6.75 5.49 -0.43
CA VAL A 83 -7.64 4.33 -0.42
C VAL A 83 -9.08 4.75 -0.11
N GLU A 84 -9.29 5.39 1.03
CA GLU A 84 -10.63 5.64 1.54
C GLU A 84 -11.36 6.79 0.82
N LYS A 85 -10.63 7.82 0.42
CA LYS A 85 -11.25 9.01 -0.19
C LYS A 85 -11.34 8.93 -1.71
N HIS A 86 -10.56 8.07 -2.32
CA HIS A 86 -10.54 8.00 -3.78
C HIS A 86 -10.79 6.59 -4.34
N LEU A 87 -10.00 5.60 -3.92
CA LEU A 87 -9.93 4.32 -4.65
C LEU A 87 -11.01 3.32 -4.26
N SER A 88 -11.53 3.35 -3.04
CA SER A 88 -12.54 2.39 -2.55
C SER A 88 -13.75 2.28 -3.49
N ARG A 89 -14.19 3.37 -4.08
CA ARG A 89 -15.33 3.43 -5.01
C ARG A 89 -15.16 2.63 -6.30
N PHE A 90 -13.92 2.29 -6.68
CA PHE A 90 -13.64 1.45 -7.85
C PHE A 90 -13.58 -0.04 -7.50
N ILE A 91 -13.56 -0.36 -6.22
CA ILE A 91 -13.31 -1.69 -5.67
C ILE A 91 -14.61 -2.28 -5.11
N GLU A 92 -15.30 -1.52 -4.27
CA GLU A 92 -16.52 -1.97 -3.61
C GLU A 92 -17.63 -2.28 -4.63
N GLY A 93 -18.31 -3.41 -4.42
CA GLY A 93 -19.35 -3.94 -5.30
C GLY A 93 -18.84 -4.76 -6.49
N LYS A 94 -17.53 -4.79 -6.77
CA LYS A 94 -16.93 -5.62 -7.81
C LYS A 94 -16.86 -7.09 -7.38
N CYS A 95 -16.79 -8.00 -8.37
CA CYS A 95 -16.49 -9.39 -8.09
C CYS A 95 -15.03 -9.51 -7.60
N VAL A 96 -14.77 -10.43 -6.68
CA VAL A 96 -13.40 -10.68 -6.20
C VAL A 96 -12.43 -11.14 -7.30
N SER A 97 -12.94 -11.61 -8.44
CA SER A 97 -12.13 -11.98 -9.62
C SER A 97 -11.76 -10.82 -10.53
N ASP A 98 -12.34 -9.63 -10.32
CA ASP A 98 -12.17 -8.48 -11.23
C ASP A 98 -10.86 -7.71 -10.98
N ILE A 99 -9.83 -8.37 -10.45
CA ILE A 99 -8.58 -7.76 -9.99
C ILE A 99 -7.95 -6.90 -11.09
N LYS A 100 -7.82 -7.45 -12.30
CA LYS A 100 -7.22 -6.72 -13.42
C LYS A 100 -8.02 -5.48 -13.82
N LEU A 101 -9.34 -5.59 -13.81
CA LEU A 101 -10.23 -4.46 -14.08
C LEU A 101 -10.11 -3.38 -13.00
N ILE A 102 -10.10 -3.80 -11.74
CA ILE A 102 -9.94 -2.90 -10.59
C ILE A 102 -8.58 -2.19 -10.68
N HIS A 103 -7.50 -2.93 -10.94
CA HIS A 103 -6.15 -2.37 -11.08
C HIS A 103 -6.11 -1.33 -12.21
N ASP A 104 -6.64 -1.64 -13.38
CA ASP A 104 -6.69 -0.72 -14.51
C ASP A 104 -7.48 0.55 -14.19
N GLN A 105 -8.63 0.41 -13.53
CA GLN A 105 -9.45 1.54 -13.10
C GLN A 105 -8.72 2.42 -12.08
N MET A 106 -8.05 1.83 -11.08
CA MET A 106 -7.27 2.57 -10.10
C MET A 106 -6.10 3.31 -10.75
N LEU A 107 -5.38 2.65 -11.67
CA LEU A 107 -4.26 3.24 -12.38
C LEU A 107 -4.72 4.45 -13.20
N ASN A 108 -5.76 4.29 -14.00
CA ASN A 108 -6.30 5.37 -14.83
C ASN A 108 -6.87 6.52 -13.98
N ALA A 109 -7.55 6.21 -12.88
CA ALA A 109 -8.11 7.21 -11.98
C ALA A 109 -7.04 8.06 -11.27
N THR A 110 -5.84 7.51 -11.09
CA THR A 110 -4.73 8.21 -10.43
C THR A 110 -3.71 8.79 -11.40
N LEU A 111 -3.86 8.55 -12.70
CA LEU A 111 -2.89 8.95 -13.72
C LEU A 111 -2.49 10.42 -13.65
N TYR A 112 -3.42 11.28 -13.24
CA TYR A 112 -3.20 12.71 -13.15
C TYR A 112 -2.16 13.11 -12.09
N TYR A 113 -1.95 12.27 -11.07
CA TYR A 113 -1.03 12.57 -9.95
C TYR A 113 -0.16 11.39 -9.51
N SER A 114 -0.19 10.26 -10.22
CA SER A 114 0.53 9.06 -9.77
C SER A 114 1.99 8.99 -10.22
N GLY A 115 2.32 9.44 -11.40
CA GLY A 115 3.64 9.13 -11.95
C GLY A 115 3.88 7.62 -12.10
N SER A 116 5.13 7.22 -12.30
CA SER A 116 5.53 5.82 -12.50
C SER A 116 6.06 5.11 -11.23
N GLY A 117 5.85 5.69 -10.06
CA GLY A 117 6.33 5.13 -8.79
C GLY A 117 5.90 5.96 -7.58
N GLY A 118 6.50 5.69 -6.44
CA GLY A 118 6.29 6.45 -5.22
C GLY A 118 4.97 6.13 -4.52
N LEU A 119 4.48 7.09 -3.76
CA LEU A 119 3.39 6.94 -2.80
C LEU A 119 2.11 6.32 -3.41
N VAL A 120 1.68 6.82 -4.56
CA VAL A 120 0.45 6.35 -5.20
C VAL A 120 0.60 4.93 -5.68
N MET A 121 1.71 4.60 -6.35
CA MET A 121 1.96 3.23 -6.82
C MET A 121 2.13 2.25 -5.66
N ASN A 122 2.75 2.64 -4.56
CA ASN A 122 2.81 1.82 -3.35
C ASN A 122 1.41 1.53 -2.79
N THR A 123 0.53 2.53 -2.83
CA THR A 123 -0.87 2.37 -2.40
C THR A 123 -1.65 1.43 -3.32
N LEU A 124 -1.55 1.62 -4.65
CA LEU A 124 -2.18 0.73 -5.63
C LEU A 124 -1.70 -0.71 -5.47
N SER A 125 -0.39 -0.89 -5.34
CA SER A 125 0.22 -2.21 -5.16
C SER A 125 -0.26 -2.89 -3.87
N CYS A 126 -0.44 -2.13 -2.79
CA CYS A 126 -0.98 -2.66 -1.54
C CYS A 126 -2.40 -3.17 -1.71
N ILE A 127 -3.25 -2.40 -2.39
CA ILE A 127 -4.63 -2.84 -2.70
C ILE A 127 -4.61 -4.08 -3.59
N ASP A 128 -3.79 -4.08 -4.64
CA ASP A 128 -3.69 -5.20 -5.58
C ASP A 128 -3.29 -6.51 -4.86
N LEU A 129 -2.29 -6.44 -3.98
CA LEU A 129 -1.88 -7.58 -3.16
C LEU A 129 -3.00 -8.06 -2.22
N ALA A 130 -3.75 -7.14 -1.59
CA ALA A 130 -4.87 -7.50 -0.73
C ALA A 130 -6.01 -8.17 -1.53
N LEU A 131 -6.24 -7.74 -2.77
CA LEU A 131 -7.21 -8.38 -3.68
C LEU A 131 -6.77 -9.79 -4.08
N TRP A 132 -5.49 -9.98 -4.38
CA TRP A 132 -4.96 -11.32 -4.67
C TRP A 132 -5.03 -12.24 -3.47
N ASP A 133 -4.69 -11.76 -2.27
CA ASP A 133 -4.82 -12.54 -1.03
C ASP A 133 -6.29 -12.97 -0.78
N LEU A 134 -7.24 -12.04 -0.96
CA LEU A 134 -8.67 -12.36 -0.87
C LEU A 134 -9.07 -13.41 -1.90
N PHE A 135 -8.69 -13.22 -3.17
CA PHE A 135 -9.05 -14.14 -4.24
C PHE A 135 -8.48 -15.54 -4.00
N GLY A 136 -7.21 -15.65 -3.61
CA GLY A 136 -6.58 -16.92 -3.26
C GLY A 136 -7.36 -17.66 -2.16
N LYS A 137 -7.76 -16.95 -1.11
CA LYS A 137 -8.59 -17.50 -0.02
C LYS A 137 -9.97 -17.96 -0.50
N VAL A 138 -10.62 -17.18 -1.37
CA VAL A 138 -11.95 -17.53 -1.93
C VAL A 138 -11.88 -18.78 -2.77
N VAL A 139 -10.83 -18.97 -3.57
CA VAL A 139 -10.70 -20.14 -4.46
C VAL A 139 -9.93 -21.29 -3.81
N GLY A 140 -9.41 -21.12 -2.59
CA GLY A 140 -8.65 -22.13 -1.86
C GLY A 140 -7.28 -22.42 -2.46
N LEU A 141 -6.66 -21.44 -3.10
CA LEU A 141 -5.33 -21.55 -3.71
C LEU A 141 -4.37 -20.52 -3.10
N PRO A 142 -3.08 -20.84 -3.00
CA PRO A 142 -2.08 -19.84 -2.64
C PRO A 142 -1.93 -18.80 -3.75
N VAL A 143 -1.53 -17.60 -3.37
CA VAL A 143 -1.20 -16.50 -4.29
C VAL A 143 0.21 -16.65 -4.81
#